data_3ec8c56a81feaa3e7800f919c2a85a7b
#
_entry.id   3ec8c56a81feaa3e7800f919c2a85a7b
#
_cell.length_a   1.000
_cell.length_b   1.000
_cell.length_c   1.000
_cell.angle_alpha   90.00
_cell.angle_beta   90.00
_cell.angle_gamma   90.00
#
_symmetry.space_group_name_H-M   'P 1'
#
loop_
_entity.id
_entity.type
_entity.pdbx_description
1 polymer ?
#
loop_
_entity_poly.entity_id
_entity_poly.type
_entity_poly.pdbx_seq_one_letter_code
_entity_poly.pdbx_strand_id
1 'polypeptide(L)'
;MAKQLMFDDAARAKMLAGVDKLADAVAVTMGPTGRNVIINKSFGGPSVTKDGVTVSKEVELEDPFENMGAKLVHEVADKTSSLAGDGTTTATVLARAILREGLRNIVAGSNPTAVRRGIEKAVAAAVEFLDEKAKPVKSKEEIAQVGAISANNDRVIGDLLADAMEKVGKDGVITVEEGKTTDTTLEFVEGMQFDKGYLSPYFVNETASMECVLENAYILIHEKKISNLRELLPVLEAVSQKGQPLLIIAEDVEGEALAALVVNKLRGVLNVAAVKAPGFGDRRKAMLGDIATLTGGTLISEDLGIKLEKVTLEHLGRAKKIAATKDNTTIVQGAGQAADVTKRIDQIRRSIETTTSDYDREKLQERLAKLTGGVAIVSVGASSEADMKQKKARVEDALHATRAAVEEGILPGGGVALLRCREAIEASRSSAKGDEKIGVDIILGVLDAPLKQIADNGGLAGSVVADEVSQKPFNHGYDANAGEYGDMLKAGVIDPAKVVKTALSNAASIAGLLLTTEALVTNFDSKDDDKKAVVGSVR
;
A
#
# COMPACT_ATOMS: atom_id res chain seq x y z
N MET A 1 -10.22 25.69 -21.96
CA MET A 1 -11.47 24.91 -21.85
C MET A 1 -12.36 25.61 -20.83
N ALA A 2 -13.66 25.72 -21.11
CA ALA A 2 -14.63 26.24 -20.14
C ALA A 2 -14.76 25.29 -18.96
N LYS A 3 -15.14 25.84 -17.79
CA LYS A 3 -15.34 25.04 -16.56
C LYS A 3 -16.81 25.12 -16.15
N GLN A 4 -17.31 24.00 -15.64
CA GLN A 4 -18.57 23.96 -14.90
C GLN A 4 -18.28 24.15 -13.42
N LEU A 5 -19.16 24.89 -12.75
CA LEU A 5 -19.04 25.22 -11.33
C LEU A 5 -20.36 24.84 -10.65
N MET A 6 -20.25 24.24 -9.48
CA MET A 6 -21.40 23.93 -8.62
C MET A 6 -21.06 24.36 -7.20
N PHE A 7 -22.01 24.91 -6.46
CA PHE A 7 -21.79 25.50 -5.15
C PHE A 7 -22.80 24.98 -4.12
N ASP A 8 -22.52 25.25 -2.86
CA ASP A 8 -23.43 25.06 -1.72
C ASP A 8 -23.96 23.62 -1.58
N ASP A 9 -25.20 23.50 -1.18
CA ASP A 9 -25.85 22.22 -0.92
C ASP A 9 -25.99 21.35 -2.18
N ALA A 10 -26.10 21.95 -3.36
CA ALA A 10 -26.13 21.21 -4.61
C ALA A 10 -24.80 20.49 -4.87
N ALA A 11 -23.68 21.14 -4.61
CA ALA A 11 -22.35 20.55 -4.72
C ALA A 11 -22.18 19.42 -3.71
N ARG A 12 -22.59 19.64 -2.45
CA ARG A 12 -22.53 18.64 -1.37
C ARG A 12 -23.37 17.40 -1.67
N ALA A 13 -24.58 17.60 -2.18
CA ALA A 13 -25.49 16.50 -2.54
C ALA A 13 -24.92 15.63 -3.67
N LYS A 14 -24.37 16.23 -4.72
CA LYS A 14 -23.73 15.51 -5.82
C LYS A 14 -22.49 14.73 -5.37
N MET A 15 -21.65 15.37 -4.59
CA MET A 15 -20.46 14.73 -4.03
C MET A 15 -20.83 13.53 -3.16
N LEU A 16 -21.82 13.69 -2.25
CA LEU A 16 -22.28 12.58 -1.41
C LEU A 16 -22.87 11.45 -2.24
N ALA A 17 -23.65 11.74 -3.28
CA ALA A 17 -24.20 10.72 -4.16
C ALA A 17 -23.11 9.87 -4.83
N GLY A 18 -22.00 10.50 -5.24
CA GLY A 18 -20.84 9.80 -5.78
C GLY A 18 -20.14 8.92 -4.74
N VAL A 19 -19.94 9.44 -3.53
CA VAL A 19 -19.40 8.68 -2.39
C VAL A 19 -20.27 7.46 -2.08
N ASP A 20 -21.59 7.64 -2.03
CA ASP A 20 -22.52 6.56 -1.72
C ASP A 20 -22.48 5.44 -2.77
N LYS A 21 -22.51 5.79 -4.06
CA LYS A 21 -22.44 4.80 -5.15
C LYS A 21 -21.17 3.96 -5.12
N LEU A 22 -20.02 4.58 -4.90
CA LEU A 22 -18.76 3.84 -4.79
C LEU A 22 -18.74 3.00 -3.51
N ALA A 23 -19.11 3.59 -2.38
CA ALA A 23 -19.08 2.90 -1.09
C ALA A 23 -20.06 1.71 -1.04
N ASP A 24 -21.23 1.81 -1.68
CA ASP A 24 -22.16 0.68 -1.78
C ASP A 24 -21.55 -0.48 -2.58
N ALA A 25 -20.88 -0.19 -3.70
CA ALA A 25 -20.20 -1.22 -4.50
C ALA A 25 -19.05 -1.91 -3.72
N VAL A 26 -18.32 -1.16 -2.89
CA VAL A 26 -17.21 -1.68 -2.08
C VAL A 26 -17.71 -2.41 -0.83
N ALA A 27 -18.69 -1.84 -0.12
CA ALA A 27 -19.18 -2.36 1.18
C ALA A 27 -19.74 -3.79 1.12
N VAL A 28 -20.31 -4.21 -0.03
CA VAL A 28 -20.83 -5.57 -0.21
C VAL A 28 -19.76 -6.66 -0.11
N THR A 29 -18.49 -6.31 -0.27
CA THR A 29 -17.36 -7.23 -0.17
C THR A 29 -16.90 -7.48 1.27
N MET A 30 -17.37 -6.70 2.24
CA MET A 30 -16.85 -6.67 3.60
C MET A 30 -17.21 -7.90 4.41
N GLY A 31 -16.21 -8.45 5.11
CA GLY A 31 -16.37 -9.56 6.03
C GLY A 31 -16.42 -10.95 5.37
N PRO A 32 -16.50 -12.03 6.17
CA PRO A 32 -16.47 -13.41 5.67
C PRO A 32 -17.67 -13.74 4.77
N THR A 33 -18.83 -13.14 5.04
CA THR A 33 -20.06 -13.26 4.27
C THR A 33 -20.16 -12.26 3.11
N GLY A 34 -19.13 -11.43 2.90
CA GLY A 34 -19.05 -10.49 1.80
C GLY A 34 -19.16 -11.17 0.44
N ARG A 35 -19.74 -10.47 -0.54
CA ARG A 35 -20.06 -11.00 -1.88
C ARG A 35 -19.06 -10.50 -2.93
N ASN A 36 -18.97 -11.26 -4.01
CA ASN A 36 -18.15 -10.86 -5.17
C ASN A 36 -18.83 -9.72 -5.94
N VAL A 37 -18.00 -8.85 -6.50
CA VAL A 37 -18.37 -7.84 -7.48
C VAL A 37 -17.89 -8.28 -8.85
N ILE A 38 -18.75 -8.18 -9.87
CA ILE A 38 -18.41 -8.47 -11.26
C ILE A 38 -18.12 -7.16 -11.97
N ILE A 39 -16.93 -7.05 -12.54
CA ILE A 39 -16.44 -5.86 -13.23
C ILE A 39 -16.35 -6.17 -14.72
N ASN A 40 -17.03 -5.39 -15.54
CA ASN A 40 -16.93 -5.50 -17.00
C ASN A 40 -15.66 -4.77 -17.48
N LYS A 41 -14.79 -5.48 -18.20
CA LYS A 41 -13.56 -4.90 -18.75
C LYS A 41 -13.72 -4.56 -20.23
N SER A 42 -13.06 -3.48 -20.68
CA SER A 42 -13.07 -3.06 -22.08
C SER A 42 -12.41 -4.10 -23.02
N PHE A 43 -11.47 -4.90 -22.49
CA PHE A 43 -10.80 -5.99 -23.20
C PHE A 43 -10.77 -7.24 -22.33
N GLY A 44 -11.11 -8.40 -22.89
CA GLY A 44 -11.16 -9.67 -22.18
C GLY A 44 -12.53 -9.96 -21.58
N GLY A 45 -12.60 -10.99 -20.74
CA GLY A 45 -13.82 -11.35 -20.00
C GLY A 45 -14.04 -10.49 -18.75
N PRO A 46 -15.26 -10.53 -18.17
CA PRO A 46 -15.54 -9.85 -16.92
C PRO A 46 -14.64 -10.39 -15.79
N SER A 47 -14.18 -9.50 -14.92
CA SER A 47 -13.40 -9.84 -13.72
C SER A 47 -14.32 -9.98 -12.52
N VAL A 48 -14.08 -10.99 -11.69
CA VAL A 48 -14.80 -11.21 -10.43
C VAL A 48 -13.83 -11.00 -9.28
N THR A 49 -14.19 -10.14 -8.33
CA THR A 49 -13.32 -9.81 -7.20
C THR A 49 -14.10 -9.58 -5.92
N LYS A 50 -13.44 -9.80 -4.76
CA LYS A 50 -13.88 -9.34 -3.43
C LYS A 50 -13.01 -8.20 -2.91
N ASP A 51 -11.92 -7.85 -3.60
CA ASP A 51 -11.02 -6.80 -3.15
C ASP A 51 -11.63 -5.42 -3.34
N GLY A 52 -11.76 -4.68 -2.24
CA GLY A 52 -12.36 -3.34 -2.22
C GLY A 52 -11.57 -2.29 -3.00
N VAL A 53 -10.23 -2.39 -3.05
CA VAL A 53 -9.40 -1.47 -3.85
C VAL A 53 -9.65 -1.69 -5.32
N THR A 54 -9.63 -2.93 -5.79
CA THR A 54 -9.91 -3.28 -7.19
C THR A 54 -11.29 -2.78 -7.60
N VAL A 55 -12.33 -2.99 -6.75
CA VAL A 55 -13.68 -2.48 -7.03
C VAL A 55 -13.66 -0.95 -7.12
N SER A 56 -13.01 -0.27 -6.18
CA SER A 56 -13.00 1.19 -6.13
C SER A 56 -12.29 1.83 -7.34
N LYS A 57 -11.26 1.18 -7.90
CA LYS A 57 -10.51 1.62 -9.09
C LYS A 57 -11.35 1.61 -10.37
N GLU A 58 -12.28 0.68 -10.46
CA GLU A 58 -13.08 0.47 -11.67
C GLU A 58 -14.41 1.25 -11.66
N VAL A 59 -14.76 1.91 -10.54
CA VAL A 59 -15.98 2.72 -10.45
C VAL A 59 -15.75 4.10 -11.06
N GLU A 60 -16.31 4.33 -12.23
CA GLU A 60 -16.34 5.62 -12.89
C GLU A 60 -17.79 6.02 -13.18
N LEU A 61 -18.19 7.23 -12.76
CA LEU A 61 -19.56 7.72 -12.86
C LEU A 61 -19.71 8.70 -14.02
N GLU A 62 -20.85 8.64 -14.72
CA GLU A 62 -21.16 9.53 -15.85
C GLU A 62 -21.25 11.01 -15.44
N ASP A 63 -21.85 11.28 -14.28
CA ASP A 63 -21.94 12.66 -13.76
C ASP A 63 -20.56 13.09 -13.21
N PRO A 64 -19.94 14.12 -13.79
CA PRO A 64 -18.59 14.52 -13.40
C PRO A 64 -18.50 15.05 -11.96
N PHE A 65 -19.57 15.59 -11.39
CA PHE A 65 -19.59 16.06 -10.01
C PHE A 65 -19.72 14.89 -9.02
N GLU A 66 -20.56 13.90 -9.33
CA GLU A 66 -20.63 12.66 -8.56
C GLU A 66 -19.31 11.89 -8.64
N ASN A 67 -18.70 11.84 -9.83
CA ASN A 67 -17.43 11.17 -10.05
C ASN A 67 -16.28 11.79 -9.23
N MET A 68 -16.32 13.09 -8.94
CA MET A 68 -15.35 13.73 -8.03
C MET A 68 -15.47 13.16 -6.61
N GLY A 69 -16.69 12.97 -6.10
CA GLY A 69 -16.93 12.33 -4.80
C GLY A 69 -16.41 10.89 -4.76
N ALA A 70 -16.72 10.10 -5.79
CA ALA A 70 -16.24 8.73 -5.94
C ALA A 70 -14.70 8.67 -5.95
N LYS A 71 -14.03 9.52 -6.75
CA LYS A 71 -12.55 9.56 -6.83
C LYS A 71 -11.88 9.92 -5.51
N LEU A 72 -12.47 10.80 -4.70
CA LEU A 72 -11.91 11.14 -3.39
C LEU A 72 -12.02 9.98 -2.39
N VAL A 73 -13.10 9.20 -2.42
CA VAL A 73 -13.21 7.98 -1.60
C VAL A 73 -12.30 6.86 -2.13
N HIS A 74 -12.13 6.76 -3.46
CA HIS A 74 -11.10 5.88 -4.01
C HIS A 74 -9.71 6.23 -3.46
N GLU A 75 -9.37 7.52 -3.33
CA GLU A 75 -8.09 7.95 -2.73
C GLU A 75 -7.94 7.48 -1.27
N VAL A 76 -9.04 7.41 -0.49
CA VAL A 76 -9.01 6.81 0.87
C VAL A 76 -8.57 5.35 0.82
N ALA A 77 -9.17 4.56 -0.08
CA ALA A 77 -8.85 3.15 -0.23
C ALA A 77 -7.38 2.96 -0.69
N ASP A 78 -6.94 3.72 -1.68
CA ASP A 78 -5.57 3.65 -2.22
C ASP A 78 -4.51 4.03 -1.19
N LYS A 79 -4.70 5.13 -0.44
CA LYS A 79 -3.81 5.52 0.66
C LYS A 79 -3.77 4.48 1.78
N THR A 80 -4.90 3.87 2.11
CA THR A 80 -4.96 2.84 3.16
C THR A 80 -4.23 1.58 2.71
N SER A 81 -4.42 1.15 1.47
CA SER A 81 -3.65 0.06 0.87
C SER A 81 -2.15 0.34 0.88
N SER A 82 -1.73 1.54 0.47
CA SER A 82 -0.30 1.91 0.39
C SER A 82 0.38 1.95 1.75
N LEU A 83 -0.32 2.36 2.84
CA LEU A 83 0.25 2.52 4.17
C LEU A 83 0.18 1.26 5.04
N ALA A 84 -0.92 0.53 4.95
CA ALA A 84 -1.20 -0.62 5.81
C ALA A 84 -1.38 -1.94 5.05
N GLY A 85 -1.48 -1.88 3.72
CA GLY A 85 -1.63 -3.03 2.84
C GLY A 85 -3.01 -3.71 2.85
N ASP A 86 -3.88 -3.30 3.79
CA ASP A 86 -5.23 -3.85 3.99
C ASP A 86 -6.15 -2.77 4.60
N GLY A 87 -7.43 -3.11 4.86
CA GLY A 87 -8.40 -2.23 5.51
C GLY A 87 -9.10 -1.22 4.58
N THR A 88 -8.97 -1.37 3.29
CA THR A 88 -9.51 -0.47 2.25
C THR A 88 -11.02 -0.36 2.28
N THR A 89 -11.71 -1.49 2.44
CA THR A 89 -13.18 -1.54 2.57
C THR A 89 -13.64 -0.88 3.87
N THR A 90 -12.94 -1.12 4.99
CA THR A 90 -13.22 -0.49 6.28
C THR A 90 -13.07 1.03 6.19
N ALA A 91 -11.99 1.51 5.57
CA ALA A 91 -11.75 2.94 5.38
C ALA A 91 -12.84 3.59 4.50
N THR A 92 -13.29 2.92 3.45
CA THR A 92 -14.37 3.39 2.58
C THR A 92 -15.70 3.50 3.33
N VAL A 93 -16.06 2.47 4.11
CA VAL A 93 -17.29 2.46 4.94
C VAL A 93 -17.26 3.57 5.98
N LEU A 94 -16.11 3.76 6.66
CA LEU A 94 -15.93 4.83 7.64
C LEU A 94 -16.01 6.22 6.99
N ALA A 95 -15.34 6.44 5.85
CA ALA A 95 -15.36 7.72 5.14
C ALA A 95 -16.78 8.13 4.75
N ARG A 96 -17.58 7.19 4.20
CA ARG A 96 -19.00 7.41 3.92
C ARG A 96 -19.80 7.75 5.17
N ALA A 97 -19.61 7.00 6.25
CA ALA A 97 -20.37 7.21 7.49
C ALA A 97 -20.05 8.59 8.10
N ILE A 98 -18.77 8.96 8.19
CA ILE A 98 -18.32 10.27 8.69
C ILE A 98 -18.87 11.40 7.82
N LEU A 99 -18.79 11.26 6.49
CA LEU A 99 -19.30 12.28 5.57
C LEU A 99 -20.81 12.46 5.67
N ARG A 100 -21.59 11.37 5.70
CA ARG A 100 -23.06 11.44 5.82
C ARG A 100 -23.48 12.14 7.11
N GLU A 101 -22.90 11.76 8.24
CA GLU A 101 -23.25 12.34 9.54
C GLU A 101 -22.75 13.79 9.64
N GLY A 102 -21.53 14.06 9.12
CA GLY A 102 -20.97 15.39 9.09
C GLY A 102 -21.79 16.36 8.24
N LEU A 103 -22.21 15.98 7.03
CA LEU A 103 -23.03 16.83 6.17
C LEU A 103 -24.39 17.18 6.78
N ARG A 104 -25.03 16.27 7.50
CA ARG A 104 -26.29 16.58 8.23
C ARG A 104 -26.11 17.74 9.20
N ASN A 105 -25.00 17.76 9.93
CA ASN A 105 -24.68 18.81 10.88
C ASN A 105 -24.27 20.13 10.20
N ILE A 106 -23.53 20.06 9.07
CA ILE A 106 -23.12 21.24 8.30
C ILE A 106 -24.36 21.93 7.69
N VAL A 107 -25.26 21.17 7.07
CA VAL A 107 -26.53 21.70 6.53
C VAL A 107 -27.41 22.30 7.63
N ALA A 108 -27.31 21.78 8.87
CA ALA A 108 -27.98 22.35 10.04
C ALA A 108 -27.30 23.64 10.56
N GLY A 109 -26.23 24.12 9.95
CA GLY A 109 -25.57 25.39 10.25
C GLY A 109 -24.32 25.32 11.12
N SER A 110 -23.78 24.13 11.36
CA SER A 110 -22.52 23.96 12.10
C SER A 110 -21.32 24.44 11.29
N ASN A 111 -20.30 25.00 11.96
CA ASN A 111 -19.09 25.49 11.30
C ASN A 111 -18.22 24.32 10.81
N PRO A 112 -18.02 24.15 9.48
CA PRO A 112 -17.30 22.99 8.92
C PRO A 112 -15.88 22.85 9.44
N THR A 113 -15.15 23.97 9.58
CA THR A 113 -13.76 23.97 10.07
C THR A 113 -13.67 23.56 11.55
N ALA A 114 -14.63 23.96 12.37
CA ALA A 114 -14.68 23.57 13.78
C ALA A 114 -15.05 22.08 13.91
N VAL A 115 -16.04 21.61 13.14
CA VAL A 115 -16.42 20.19 13.06
C VAL A 115 -15.21 19.35 12.67
N ARG A 116 -14.47 19.73 11.62
CA ARG A 116 -13.25 19.04 11.19
C ARG A 116 -12.22 18.92 12.32
N ARG A 117 -11.93 20.01 13.04
CA ARG A 117 -11.02 19.97 14.21
C ARG A 117 -11.51 19.03 15.30
N GLY A 118 -12.82 18.93 15.51
CA GLY A 118 -13.42 17.98 16.45
C GLY A 118 -13.22 16.52 16.00
N ILE A 119 -13.41 16.25 14.71
CA ILE A 119 -13.10 14.94 14.11
C ILE A 119 -11.64 14.57 14.32
N GLU A 120 -10.70 15.48 14.03
CA GLU A 120 -9.26 15.26 14.21
C GLU A 120 -8.90 14.94 15.68
N LYS A 121 -9.51 15.63 16.64
CA LYS A 121 -9.33 15.34 18.09
C LYS A 121 -9.84 13.97 18.49
N ALA A 122 -11.02 13.58 18.01
CA ALA A 122 -11.61 12.28 18.29
C ALA A 122 -10.78 11.14 17.72
N VAL A 123 -10.29 11.29 16.49
CA VAL A 123 -9.42 10.32 15.83
C VAL A 123 -8.10 10.18 16.56
N ALA A 124 -7.48 11.27 16.99
CA ALA A 124 -6.23 11.22 17.78
C ALA A 124 -6.43 10.42 19.08
N ALA A 125 -7.53 10.66 19.81
CA ALA A 125 -7.86 9.90 21.02
C ALA A 125 -8.13 8.41 20.74
N ALA A 126 -8.78 8.10 19.62
CA ALA A 126 -9.00 6.72 19.21
C ALA A 126 -7.69 6.00 18.87
N VAL A 127 -6.79 6.65 18.13
CA VAL A 127 -5.49 6.10 17.74
C VAL A 127 -4.64 5.81 18.98
N GLU A 128 -4.54 6.76 19.91
CA GLU A 128 -3.83 6.58 21.18
C GLU A 128 -4.38 5.39 21.98
N PHE A 129 -5.70 5.29 22.10
CA PHE A 129 -6.35 4.15 22.76
C PHE A 129 -6.06 2.81 22.08
N LEU A 130 -6.11 2.76 20.75
CA LEU A 130 -5.81 1.54 19.99
C LEU A 130 -4.35 1.12 20.16
N ASP A 131 -3.41 2.07 20.20
CA ASP A 131 -2.00 1.80 20.47
C ASP A 131 -1.78 1.19 21.86
N GLU A 132 -2.45 1.73 22.89
CA GLU A 132 -2.37 1.19 24.26
C GLU A 132 -2.96 -0.24 24.37
N LYS A 133 -3.99 -0.55 23.58
CA LYS A 133 -4.69 -1.84 23.63
C LYS A 133 -4.13 -2.87 22.67
N ALA A 134 -3.27 -2.49 21.74
CA ALA A 134 -2.66 -3.40 20.80
C ALA A 134 -1.79 -4.45 21.52
N LYS A 135 -2.06 -5.73 21.24
CA LYS A 135 -1.30 -6.85 21.77
C LYS A 135 -0.13 -7.16 20.83
N PRO A 136 1.13 -7.05 21.27
CA PRO A 136 2.29 -7.37 20.43
C PRO A 136 2.27 -8.82 19.97
N VAL A 137 2.56 -9.05 18.69
CA VAL A 137 2.73 -10.38 18.09
C VAL A 137 4.19 -10.81 18.26
N LYS A 138 4.41 -11.94 18.95
CA LYS A 138 5.77 -12.37 19.33
C LYS A 138 6.09 -13.79 18.86
N SER A 139 5.11 -14.67 18.75
CA SER A 139 5.32 -16.07 18.40
C SER A 139 5.04 -16.32 16.91
N LYS A 140 5.72 -17.33 16.37
CA LYS A 140 5.47 -17.83 15.01
C LYS A 140 4.01 -18.26 14.81
N GLU A 141 3.40 -18.84 15.84
CA GLU A 141 2.01 -19.29 15.80
C GLU A 141 1.02 -18.11 15.71
N GLU A 142 1.28 -17.02 16.44
CA GLU A 142 0.50 -15.79 16.33
C GLU A 142 0.64 -15.17 14.93
N ILE A 143 1.86 -15.17 14.35
CA ILE A 143 2.11 -14.70 12.97
C ILE A 143 1.32 -15.56 11.98
N ALA A 144 1.40 -16.90 12.09
CA ALA A 144 0.65 -17.80 11.22
C ALA A 144 -0.87 -17.61 11.32
N GLN A 145 -1.38 -17.31 12.51
CA GLN A 145 -2.79 -17.04 12.75
C GLN A 145 -3.23 -15.76 12.05
N VAL A 146 -2.48 -14.66 12.16
CA VAL A 146 -2.75 -13.41 11.43
C VAL A 146 -2.78 -13.67 9.92
N GLY A 147 -1.74 -14.32 9.40
CA GLY A 147 -1.64 -14.64 7.97
C GLY A 147 -2.78 -15.52 7.47
N ALA A 148 -3.17 -16.53 8.25
CA ALA A 148 -4.29 -17.41 7.90
C ALA A 148 -5.61 -16.65 7.80
N ILE A 149 -5.91 -15.77 8.76
CA ILE A 149 -7.16 -15.01 8.79
C ILE A 149 -7.25 -14.04 7.62
N SER A 150 -6.21 -13.29 7.36
CA SER A 150 -6.16 -12.38 6.20
C SER A 150 -6.20 -13.15 4.87
N ALA A 151 -5.79 -14.43 4.87
CA ALA A 151 -5.92 -15.34 3.74
C ALA A 151 -7.28 -16.09 3.69
N ASN A 152 -8.34 -15.58 4.30
CA ASN A 152 -9.67 -16.24 4.40
C ASN A 152 -9.63 -17.60 5.12
N ASN A 153 -8.94 -17.70 6.24
CA ASN A 153 -8.71 -18.91 7.05
C ASN A 153 -7.88 -20.00 6.34
N ASP A 154 -7.08 -19.63 5.35
CA ASP A 154 -6.13 -20.54 4.71
C ASP A 154 -4.88 -20.73 5.59
N ARG A 155 -4.88 -21.80 6.39
CA ARG A 155 -3.77 -22.11 7.31
C ARG A 155 -2.45 -22.36 6.58
N VAL A 156 -2.51 -22.91 5.36
CA VAL A 156 -1.30 -23.18 4.57
C VAL A 156 -0.57 -21.88 4.21
N ILE A 157 -1.32 -20.86 3.80
CA ILE A 157 -0.76 -19.54 3.53
C ILE A 157 -0.21 -18.91 4.81
N GLY A 158 -0.95 -19.00 5.93
CA GLY A 158 -0.49 -18.48 7.21
C GLY A 158 0.82 -19.09 7.68
N ASP A 159 0.94 -20.39 7.63
CA ASP A 159 2.15 -21.12 8.03
C ASP A 159 3.34 -20.78 7.12
N LEU A 160 3.13 -20.70 5.80
CA LEU A 160 4.17 -20.28 4.83
C LEU A 160 4.68 -18.85 5.10
N LEU A 161 3.80 -17.92 5.41
CA LEU A 161 4.19 -16.54 5.73
C LEU A 161 4.93 -16.45 7.06
N ALA A 162 4.51 -17.23 8.06
CA ALA A 162 5.20 -17.30 9.35
C ALA A 162 6.62 -17.90 9.19
N ASP A 163 6.77 -18.97 8.39
CA ASP A 163 8.07 -19.56 8.05
C ASP A 163 8.97 -18.55 7.33
N ALA A 164 8.39 -17.80 6.37
CA ALA A 164 9.11 -16.76 5.66
C ALA A 164 9.60 -15.67 6.61
N MET A 165 8.71 -15.12 7.46
CA MET A 165 9.06 -14.04 8.39
C MET A 165 10.05 -14.48 9.47
N GLU A 166 9.95 -15.72 9.97
CA GLU A 166 10.91 -16.27 10.94
C GLU A 166 12.33 -16.30 10.36
N LYS A 167 12.46 -16.69 9.09
CA LYS A 167 13.75 -16.86 8.45
C LYS A 167 14.39 -15.57 7.95
N VAL A 168 13.60 -14.67 7.34
CA VAL A 168 14.13 -13.38 6.85
C VAL A 168 14.16 -12.30 7.92
N GLY A 169 13.47 -12.49 9.04
CA GLY A 169 13.33 -11.49 10.11
C GLY A 169 12.27 -10.43 9.82
N LYS A 170 12.07 -9.53 10.81
CA LYS A 170 11.02 -8.48 10.73
C LYS A 170 11.19 -7.53 9.55
N ASP A 171 12.44 -7.17 9.25
CA ASP A 171 12.81 -6.24 8.17
C ASP A 171 13.18 -6.98 6.87
N GLY A 172 12.98 -8.30 6.84
CA GLY A 172 13.29 -9.14 5.70
C GLY A 172 12.31 -8.97 4.54
N VAL A 173 12.79 -9.23 3.35
CA VAL A 173 12.00 -9.09 2.12
C VAL A 173 11.28 -10.40 1.82
N ILE A 174 9.96 -10.31 1.63
CA ILE A 174 9.13 -11.41 1.14
C ILE A 174 8.47 -10.92 -0.14
N THR A 175 8.66 -11.63 -1.24
CA THR A 175 8.03 -11.37 -2.53
C THR A 175 7.06 -12.48 -2.87
N VAL A 176 5.96 -12.13 -3.53
CA VAL A 176 4.95 -13.08 -3.99
C VAL A 176 4.97 -13.12 -5.51
N GLU A 177 5.16 -14.30 -6.08
CA GLU A 177 5.27 -14.51 -7.52
C GLU A 177 4.30 -15.58 -8.01
N GLU A 178 4.00 -15.54 -9.31
CA GLU A 178 3.26 -16.60 -9.97
C GLU A 178 4.15 -17.84 -10.14
N GLY A 179 3.76 -18.94 -9.53
CA GLY A 179 4.45 -20.22 -9.67
C GLY A 179 4.15 -20.91 -11.00
N LYS A 180 5.00 -21.85 -11.37
CA LYS A 180 4.79 -22.68 -12.57
C LYS A 180 4.10 -24.02 -12.28
N THR A 181 3.86 -24.30 -11.01
CA THR A 181 3.27 -25.55 -10.51
C THR A 181 1.91 -25.29 -9.88
N THR A 182 1.19 -26.35 -9.57
CA THR A 182 -0.09 -26.28 -8.85
C THR A 182 0.09 -25.98 -7.35
N ASP A 183 1.26 -26.29 -6.81
CA ASP A 183 1.55 -26.13 -5.40
C ASP A 183 2.22 -24.78 -5.11
N THR A 184 1.85 -24.17 -4.00
CA THR A 184 2.50 -22.96 -3.50
C THR A 184 3.77 -23.35 -2.75
N THR A 185 4.90 -22.76 -3.13
CA THR A 185 6.22 -23.06 -2.56
C THR A 185 6.88 -21.81 -1.97
N LEU A 186 7.76 -22.03 -0.99
CA LEU A 186 8.57 -21.01 -0.35
C LEU A 186 10.04 -21.27 -0.63
N GLU A 187 10.71 -20.34 -1.27
CA GLU A 187 12.14 -20.40 -1.53
C GLU A 187 12.85 -19.21 -0.86
N PHE A 188 14.10 -19.47 -0.45
CA PHE A 188 14.95 -18.43 0.13
C PHE A 188 16.15 -18.20 -0.79
N VAL A 189 16.36 -16.94 -1.17
CA VAL A 189 17.43 -16.55 -2.08
C VAL A 189 18.21 -15.37 -1.52
N GLU A 190 19.47 -15.22 -1.97
CA GLU A 190 20.24 -14.01 -1.69
C GLU A 190 19.60 -12.81 -2.37
N GLY A 191 19.51 -11.68 -1.67
CA GLY A 191 18.91 -10.47 -2.18
C GLY A 191 18.85 -9.38 -1.12
N MET A 192 18.44 -8.19 -1.53
CA MET A 192 18.21 -7.08 -0.62
C MET A 192 17.18 -6.08 -1.17
N GLN A 193 16.56 -5.34 -0.26
CA GLN A 193 15.71 -4.21 -0.60
C GLN A 193 16.26 -2.92 0.00
N PHE A 194 16.07 -1.81 -0.70
CA PHE A 194 16.36 -0.47 -0.20
C PHE A 194 15.25 0.52 -0.54
N ASP A 195 15.12 1.55 0.30
CA ASP A 195 14.07 2.55 0.35
C ASP A 195 14.22 3.67 -0.69
N LYS A 196 14.46 3.31 -1.95
CA LYS A 196 14.46 4.22 -3.10
C LYS A 196 13.84 3.52 -4.28
N GLY A 197 12.85 4.14 -4.89
CA GLY A 197 12.15 3.63 -6.05
C GLY A 197 12.60 4.26 -7.37
N TYR A 198 11.82 4.00 -8.42
CA TYR A 198 12.12 4.50 -9.76
C TYR A 198 12.02 6.04 -9.85
N LEU A 199 12.89 6.63 -10.66
CA LEU A 199 12.96 8.07 -10.88
C LEU A 199 11.85 8.60 -11.81
N SER A 200 11.20 7.72 -12.55
CA SER A 200 10.12 8.10 -13.46
C SER A 200 9.06 7.01 -13.56
N PRO A 201 7.76 7.34 -13.49
CA PRO A 201 6.67 6.40 -13.71
C PRO A 201 6.69 5.75 -15.10
N TYR A 202 7.36 6.34 -16.07
CA TYR A 202 7.51 5.78 -17.42
C TYR A 202 8.41 4.54 -17.48
N PHE A 203 9.10 4.19 -16.41
CA PHE A 203 9.83 2.93 -16.30
C PHE A 203 8.93 1.75 -15.94
N VAL A 204 7.72 1.99 -15.44
CA VAL A 204 6.74 0.95 -15.05
C VAL A 204 6.37 0.09 -16.26
N ASN A 205 6.41 -1.22 -16.08
CA ASN A 205 5.97 -2.22 -17.06
C ASN A 205 4.87 -3.15 -16.53
N GLU A 206 4.71 -3.24 -15.20
CA GLU A 206 3.61 -3.91 -14.53
C GLU A 206 2.61 -2.86 -14.01
N THR A 207 1.65 -2.51 -14.86
CA THR A 207 0.71 -1.41 -14.54
C THR A 207 -0.26 -1.74 -13.40
N ALA A 208 -0.54 -3.00 -13.16
CA ALA A 208 -1.45 -3.44 -12.09
C ALA A 208 -0.85 -3.14 -10.69
N SER A 209 0.44 -3.42 -10.50
CA SER A 209 1.17 -3.17 -9.26
C SER A 209 1.96 -1.86 -9.28
N MET A 210 1.96 -1.11 -10.40
CA MET A 210 2.78 0.10 -10.59
C MET A 210 4.28 -0.16 -10.37
N GLU A 211 4.77 -1.30 -10.83
CA GLU A 211 6.16 -1.74 -10.67
C GLU A 211 6.94 -1.74 -11.98
N CYS A 212 8.24 -1.53 -11.84
CA CYS A 212 9.22 -1.79 -12.90
C CYS A 212 9.92 -3.11 -12.58
N VAL A 213 9.62 -4.17 -13.32
CA VAL A 213 10.23 -5.49 -13.17
C VAL A 213 11.25 -5.70 -14.30
N LEU A 214 12.49 -6.03 -13.92
CA LEU A 214 13.57 -6.34 -14.85
C LEU A 214 14.09 -7.74 -14.55
N GLU A 215 14.08 -8.63 -15.54
CA GLU A 215 14.58 -10.00 -15.42
C GLU A 215 15.97 -10.15 -16.06
N ASN A 216 16.87 -10.86 -15.38
CA ASN A 216 18.25 -11.09 -15.81
C ASN A 216 19.00 -9.78 -16.15
N ALA A 217 18.81 -8.77 -15.30
CA ALA A 217 19.25 -7.41 -15.56
C ALA A 217 20.72 -7.19 -15.22
N TYR A 218 21.36 -6.31 -16.00
CA TYR A 218 22.59 -5.65 -15.61
C TYR A 218 22.30 -4.52 -14.62
N ILE A 219 23.28 -4.21 -13.76
CA ILE A 219 23.17 -3.15 -12.75
C ILE A 219 24.40 -2.25 -12.83
N LEU A 220 24.19 -0.99 -13.19
CA LEU A 220 25.19 0.06 -13.10
C LEU A 220 25.09 0.71 -11.73
N ILE A 221 26.18 0.72 -10.96
CA ILE A 221 26.24 1.29 -9.61
C ILE A 221 27.22 2.46 -9.64
N HIS A 222 26.69 3.68 -9.52
CA HIS A 222 27.46 4.92 -9.62
C HIS A 222 27.29 5.78 -8.37
N GLU A 223 28.40 6.33 -7.86
CA GLU A 223 28.40 7.11 -6.62
C GLU A 223 27.75 8.48 -6.78
N LYS A 224 27.95 9.13 -7.93
CA LYS A 224 27.54 10.51 -8.20
C LYS A 224 26.27 10.61 -9.02
N LYS A 225 25.84 11.85 -9.22
CA LYS A 225 24.73 12.17 -10.14
C LYS A 225 25.13 11.94 -11.60
N ILE A 226 24.16 11.54 -12.40
CA ILE A 226 24.29 11.35 -13.84
C ILE A 226 23.32 12.32 -14.53
N SER A 227 23.84 13.34 -15.17
CA SER A 227 23.05 14.32 -15.93
C SER A 227 23.40 14.34 -17.43
N ASN A 228 24.61 13.90 -17.78
CA ASN A 228 25.14 13.93 -19.13
C ASN A 228 24.95 12.58 -19.83
N LEU A 229 24.14 12.56 -20.89
CA LEU A 229 23.90 11.35 -21.68
C LEU A 229 25.19 10.75 -22.30
N ARG A 230 26.11 11.59 -22.71
CA ARG A 230 27.35 11.13 -23.40
C ARG A 230 28.19 10.19 -22.56
N GLU A 231 28.17 10.39 -21.22
CA GLU A 231 28.90 9.53 -20.29
C GLU A 231 28.28 8.13 -20.17
N LEU A 232 26.97 8.02 -20.38
CA LEU A 232 26.22 6.75 -20.35
C LEU A 232 26.25 5.98 -21.68
N LEU A 233 26.48 6.65 -22.80
CA LEU A 233 26.35 6.05 -24.13
C LEU A 233 27.10 4.71 -24.29
N PRO A 234 28.38 4.57 -23.86
CA PRO A 234 29.12 3.31 -24.03
C PRO A 234 28.44 2.13 -23.31
N VAL A 235 27.92 2.38 -22.10
CA VAL A 235 27.20 1.35 -21.32
C VAL A 235 25.86 1.01 -21.96
N LEU A 236 25.10 2.01 -22.40
CA LEU A 236 23.79 1.80 -23.03
C LEU A 236 23.92 1.02 -24.34
N GLU A 237 24.91 1.33 -25.16
CA GLU A 237 25.19 0.62 -26.40
C GLU A 237 25.61 -0.84 -26.16
N ALA A 238 26.50 -1.07 -25.18
CA ALA A 238 26.97 -2.40 -24.83
C ALA A 238 25.82 -3.28 -24.29
N VAL A 239 24.93 -2.73 -23.45
CA VAL A 239 23.77 -3.45 -22.91
C VAL A 239 22.72 -3.67 -23.99
N SER A 240 22.45 -2.68 -24.85
CA SER A 240 21.53 -2.80 -25.97
C SER A 240 21.93 -3.92 -26.93
N GLN A 241 23.21 -4.05 -27.26
CA GLN A 241 23.73 -5.13 -28.09
C GLN A 241 23.51 -6.53 -27.49
N LYS A 242 23.44 -6.63 -26.15
CA LYS A 242 23.13 -7.87 -25.43
C LYS A 242 21.64 -8.16 -25.36
N GLY A 243 20.80 -7.18 -25.62
CA GLY A 243 19.32 -7.30 -25.53
C GLY A 243 18.82 -7.56 -24.10
N GLN A 244 19.61 -7.23 -23.08
CA GLN A 244 19.24 -7.45 -21.67
C GLN A 244 18.84 -6.13 -21.00
N PRO A 245 18.01 -6.19 -19.94
CA PRO A 245 17.63 -5.02 -19.17
C PRO A 245 18.79 -4.40 -18.40
N LEU A 246 18.69 -3.12 -18.10
CA LEU A 246 19.63 -2.36 -17.28
C LEU A 246 18.93 -1.61 -16.16
N LEU A 247 19.37 -1.81 -14.92
CA LEU A 247 19.09 -0.92 -13.81
C LEU A 247 20.27 0.03 -13.59
N ILE A 248 20.00 1.32 -13.46
CA ILE A 248 20.98 2.34 -13.08
C ILE A 248 20.70 2.77 -11.65
N ILE A 249 21.66 2.59 -10.74
CA ILE A 249 21.63 3.05 -9.36
C ILE A 249 22.67 4.17 -9.23
N ALA A 250 22.21 5.40 -9.01
CA ALA A 250 23.09 6.55 -8.87
C ALA A 250 22.57 7.50 -7.79
N GLU A 251 23.39 8.45 -7.34
CA GLU A 251 22.93 9.51 -6.43
C GLU A 251 21.64 10.15 -6.94
N ASP A 252 21.64 10.50 -8.22
CA ASP A 252 20.46 10.94 -8.97
C ASP A 252 20.72 10.71 -10.47
N VAL A 253 19.65 10.58 -11.26
CA VAL A 253 19.73 10.64 -12.72
C VAL A 253 18.76 11.72 -13.17
N GLU A 254 19.26 12.77 -13.78
CA GLU A 254 18.48 13.97 -14.10
C GLU A 254 18.77 14.53 -15.50
N GLY A 255 18.02 15.54 -15.91
CA GLY A 255 18.28 16.29 -17.14
C GLY A 255 18.22 15.44 -18.41
N GLU A 256 19.22 15.63 -19.29
CA GLU A 256 19.30 14.96 -20.59
C GLU A 256 19.41 13.44 -20.45
N ALA A 257 20.13 12.95 -19.45
CA ALA A 257 20.30 11.53 -19.20
C ALA A 257 18.96 10.84 -18.89
N LEU A 258 18.19 11.37 -17.94
CA LEU A 258 16.88 10.80 -17.58
C LEU A 258 15.90 10.86 -18.75
N ALA A 259 15.83 11.99 -19.46
CA ALA A 259 14.95 12.15 -20.61
C ALA A 259 15.26 11.13 -21.71
N ALA A 260 16.53 10.91 -22.02
CA ALA A 260 16.95 9.93 -23.01
C ALA A 260 16.61 8.49 -22.59
N LEU A 261 16.80 8.12 -21.32
CA LEU A 261 16.41 6.79 -20.81
C LEU A 261 14.91 6.55 -20.95
N VAL A 262 14.09 7.52 -20.55
CA VAL A 262 12.63 7.44 -20.68
C VAL A 262 12.19 7.31 -22.15
N VAL A 263 12.72 8.13 -23.05
CA VAL A 263 12.37 8.08 -24.48
C VAL A 263 12.75 6.74 -25.10
N ASN A 264 13.93 6.20 -24.79
CA ASN A 264 14.37 4.91 -25.32
C ASN A 264 13.59 3.73 -24.74
N LYS A 265 13.18 3.81 -23.47
CA LYS A 265 12.25 2.84 -22.84
C LYS A 265 10.90 2.84 -23.54
N LEU A 266 10.29 4.01 -23.74
CA LEU A 266 9.00 4.16 -24.41
C LEU A 266 9.01 3.69 -25.87
N ARG A 267 10.15 3.87 -26.56
CA ARG A 267 10.35 3.37 -27.93
C ARG A 267 10.64 1.87 -28.01
N GLY A 268 10.80 1.20 -26.87
CA GLY A 268 11.16 -0.22 -26.84
C GLY A 268 12.60 -0.53 -27.30
N VAL A 269 13.45 0.48 -27.44
CA VAL A 269 14.87 0.32 -27.85
C VAL A 269 15.72 -0.21 -26.70
N LEU A 270 15.43 0.26 -25.48
CA LEU A 270 16.13 -0.15 -24.26
C LEU A 270 15.11 -0.56 -23.19
N ASN A 271 15.34 -1.71 -22.56
CA ASN A 271 14.65 -2.06 -21.34
C ASN A 271 15.48 -1.57 -20.15
N VAL A 272 15.21 -0.34 -19.68
CA VAL A 272 16.02 0.34 -18.69
C VAL A 272 15.17 0.96 -17.60
N ALA A 273 15.71 1.03 -16.39
CA ALA A 273 15.17 1.82 -15.29
C ALA A 273 16.30 2.52 -14.54
N ALA A 274 15.97 3.62 -13.88
CA ALA A 274 16.89 4.35 -13.03
C ALA A 274 16.25 4.59 -11.65
N VAL A 275 17.03 4.38 -10.60
CA VAL A 275 16.64 4.56 -9.20
C VAL A 275 17.68 5.38 -8.45
N LYS A 276 17.27 6.06 -7.38
CA LYS A 276 18.22 6.74 -6.50
C LYS A 276 18.97 5.76 -5.62
N ALA A 277 20.23 6.07 -5.37
CA ALA A 277 21.05 5.35 -4.40
C ALA A 277 20.51 5.55 -2.97
N PRO A 278 20.48 4.48 -2.14
CA PRO A 278 20.07 4.59 -0.76
C PRO A 278 21.10 5.34 0.11
N GLY A 279 20.63 6.05 1.12
CA GLY A 279 21.47 6.78 2.06
C GLY A 279 22.06 8.09 1.54
N PHE A 280 22.91 8.72 2.35
CA PHE A 280 23.56 10.00 2.07
C PHE A 280 25.05 9.95 2.48
N GLY A 281 25.90 10.72 1.79
CA GLY A 281 27.33 10.81 2.11
C GLY A 281 28.04 9.45 2.16
N ASP A 282 28.88 9.22 3.15
CA ASP A 282 29.65 7.97 3.31
C ASP A 282 28.78 6.72 3.46
N ARG A 283 27.58 6.88 4.03
CA ARG A 283 26.61 5.77 4.09
C ARG A 283 26.13 5.34 2.72
N ARG A 284 25.85 6.29 1.83
CA ARG A 284 25.48 5.98 0.44
C ARG A 284 26.56 5.14 -0.21
N LYS A 285 27.82 5.56 -0.07
CA LYS A 285 28.98 4.82 -0.61
C LYS A 285 29.07 3.41 -0.04
N ALA A 286 28.86 3.29 1.29
CA ALA A 286 28.88 1.99 1.96
C ALA A 286 27.75 1.07 1.48
N MET A 287 26.52 1.59 1.33
CA MET A 287 25.36 0.83 0.83
C MET A 287 25.51 0.46 -0.65
N LEU A 288 26.03 1.36 -1.47
CA LEU A 288 26.36 1.04 -2.87
C LEU A 288 27.42 -0.05 -2.97
N GLY A 289 28.40 -0.07 -2.06
CA GLY A 289 29.38 -1.15 -1.93
C GLY A 289 28.75 -2.49 -1.54
N ASP A 290 27.74 -2.46 -0.68
CA ASP A 290 26.97 -3.67 -0.30
C ASP A 290 26.19 -4.22 -1.50
N ILE A 291 25.54 -3.34 -2.28
CA ILE A 291 24.85 -3.70 -3.52
C ILE A 291 25.82 -4.26 -4.56
N ALA A 292 27.00 -3.63 -4.72
CA ALA A 292 28.03 -4.09 -5.63
C ALA A 292 28.52 -5.50 -5.27
N THR A 293 28.76 -5.76 -3.98
CA THR A 293 29.15 -7.09 -3.49
C THR A 293 28.06 -8.14 -3.75
N LEU A 294 26.80 -7.80 -3.45
CA LEU A 294 25.67 -8.69 -3.65
C LEU A 294 25.44 -9.06 -5.13
N THR A 295 25.68 -8.10 -6.03
CA THR A 295 25.38 -8.27 -7.46
C THR A 295 26.59 -8.67 -8.30
N GLY A 296 27.78 -8.75 -7.67
CA GLY A 296 29.04 -9.03 -8.35
C GLY A 296 29.52 -7.92 -9.27
N GLY A 297 29.03 -6.68 -9.06
CA GLY A 297 29.43 -5.50 -9.81
C GLY A 297 30.52 -4.69 -9.12
N THR A 298 30.89 -3.59 -9.76
CA THR A 298 31.86 -2.61 -9.24
C THR A 298 31.17 -1.30 -8.96
N LEU A 299 31.38 -0.73 -7.78
CA LEU A 299 30.96 0.64 -7.48
C LEU A 299 31.83 1.62 -8.28
N ILE A 300 31.23 2.31 -9.24
CA ILE A 300 31.91 3.34 -10.03
C ILE A 300 32.00 4.61 -9.18
N SER A 301 33.20 4.85 -8.65
CA SER A 301 33.50 5.99 -7.77
C SER A 301 34.80 6.67 -8.20
N GLU A 302 35.00 7.92 -7.79
CA GLU A 302 36.25 8.66 -8.05
C GLU A 302 37.47 8.00 -7.39
N ASP A 303 37.29 7.38 -6.24
CA ASP A 303 38.37 6.70 -5.51
C ASP A 303 38.99 5.55 -6.33
N LEU A 304 38.17 4.88 -7.15
CA LEU A 304 38.63 3.82 -8.04
C LEU A 304 39.22 4.36 -9.36
N GLY A 305 39.13 5.67 -9.61
CA GLY A 305 39.63 6.31 -10.83
C GLY A 305 38.91 5.87 -12.11
N ILE A 306 37.77 5.17 -12.00
CA ILE A 306 36.99 4.70 -13.15
C ILE A 306 35.99 5.78 -13.53
N LYS A 307 36.14 6.36 -14.71
CA LYS A 307 35.18 7.29 -15.29
C LYS A 307 34.00 6.52 -15.90
N LEU A 308 32.79 7.08 -15.84
CA LEU A 308 31.57 6.45 -16.35
C LEU A 308 31.69 6.09 -17.86
N GLU A 309 32.38 6.92 -18.65
CA GLU A 309 32.65 6.68 -20.08
C GLU A 309 33.51 5.43 -20.37
N LYS A 310 34.26 4.94 -19.37
CA LYS A 310 35.13 3.76 -19.48
C LYS A 310 34.53 2.49 -18.87
N VAL A 311 33.29 2.56 -18.42
CA VAL A 311 32.60 1.40 -17.84
C VAL A 311 32.30 0.39 -18.93
N THR A 312 32.65 -0.87 -18.66
CA THR A 312 32.37 -2.03 -19.51
C THR A 312 31.34 -2.95 -18.85
N LEU A 313 30.84 -3.95 -19.56
CA LEU A 313 29.92 -4.94 -19.02
C LEU A 313 30.50 -5.71 -17.82
N GLU A 314 31.81 -5.82 -17.70
CA GLU A 314 32.48 -6.51 -16.58
C GLU A 314 32.37 -5.75 -15.26
N HIS A 315 32.17 -4.43 -15.33
CA HIS A 315 31.97 -3.60 -14.15
C HIS A 315 30.51 -3.64 -13.64
N LEU A 316 29.57 -4.11 -14.49
CA LEU A 316 28.16 -4.14 -14.16
C LEU A 316 27.83 -5.33 -13.26
N GLY A 317 27.07 -5.07 -12.20
CA GLY A 317 26.45 -6.12 -11.43
C GLY A 317 25.34 -6.83 -12.21
N ARG A 318 24.90 -7.97 -11.72
CA ARG A 318 23.78 -8.73 -12.29
C ARG A 318 22.84 -9.24 -11.22
N ALA A 319 21.56 -9.34 -11.56
CA ALA A 319 20.56 -10.00 -10.73
C ALA A 319 19.57 -10.76 -11.60
N LYS A 320 18.99 -11.84 -11.07
CA LYS A 320 17.98 -12.62 -11.78
C LYS A 320 16.68 -11.81 -11.93
N LYS A 321 16.29 -11.06 -10.89
CA LYS A 321 15.11 -10.20 -10.93
C LYS A 321 15.32 -8.94 -10.11
N ILE A 322 14.81 -7.84 -10.61
CA ILE A 322 14.73 -6.56 -9.90
C ILE A 322 13.30 -6.07 -9.99
N ALA A 323 12.73 -5.68 -8.85
CA ALA A 323 11.42 -5.05 -8.78
C ALA A 323 11.57 -3.67 -8.13
N ALA A 324 11.23 -2.60 -8.87
CA ALA A 324 11.26 -1.23 -8.37
C ALA A 324 9.84 -0.66 -8.34
N THR A 325 9.39 -0.25 -7.16
CA THR A 325 8.17 0.52 -6.93
C THR A 325 8.49 2.02 -6.92
N LYS A 326 7.53 2.85 -6.60
CA LYS A 326 7.76 4.29 -6.39
C LYS A 326 8.72 4.57 -5.22
N ASP A 327 8.70 3.74 -4.19
CA ASP A 327 9.38 3.99 -2.92
C ASP A 327 10.54 3.03 -2.64
N ASN A 328 10.53 1.83 -3.20
CA ASN A 328 11.49 0.76 -2.90
C ASN A 328 12.04 0.10 -4.16
N THR A 329 13.25 -0.45 -4.03
CA THR A 329 13.86 -1.32 -5.04
C THR A 329 14.34 -2.60 -4.38
N THR A 330 13.87 -3.74 -4.89
CA THR A 330 14.22 -5.10 -4.44
C THR A 330 15.10 -5.77 -5.49
N ILE A 331 16.27 -6.24 -5.08
CA ILE A 331 17.20 -7.04 -5.89
C ILE A 331 17.08 -8.48 -5.39
N VAL A 332 16.70 -9.38 -6.28
CA VAL A 332 16.50 -10.80 -5.99
C VAL A 332 17.56 -11.60 -6.73
N GLN A 333 18.26 -12.45 -6.02
CA GLN A 333 19.28 -13.36 -6.54
C GLN A 333 20.36 -12.61 -7.34
N GLY A 334 21.16 -11.80 -6.60
CA GLY A 334 22.36 -11.14 -7.15
C GLY A 334 23.41 -12.18 -7.56
N ALA A 335 24.23 -11.84 -8.55
CA ALA A 335 25.26 -12.71 -9.07
C ALA A 335 26.61 -12.60 -8.32
N GLY A 336 26.64 -11.94 -7.16
CA GLY A 336 27.82 -11.86 -6.29
C GLY A 336 28.23 -13.23 -5.76
N GLN A 337 29.52 -13.40 -5.48
CA GLN A 337 30.00 -14.63 -4.89
C GLN A 337 29.65 -14.69 -3.40
N ALA A 338 29.05 -15.79 -2.93
CA ALA A 338 28.65 -15.98 -1.54
C ALA A 338 29.83 -15.75 -0.56
N ALA A 339 31.06 -16.10 -0.95
CA ALA A 339 32.25 -15.86 -0.15
C ALA A 339 32.53 -14.37 0.08
N ASP A 340 32.29 -13.52 -0.93
CA ASP A 340 32.51 -12.08 -0.81
C ASP A 340 31.38 -11.38 -0.04
N VAL A 341 30.15 -11.86 -0.19
CA VAL A 341 29.01 -11.43 0.63
C VAL A 341 29.27 -11.76 2.11
N THR A 342 29.74 -12.97 2.41
CA THR A 342 30.10 -13.37 3.78
C THR A 342 31.22 -12.52 4.37
N LYS A 343 32.29 -12.25 3.60
CA LYS A 343 33.36 -11.34 4.04
C LYS A 343 32.82 -9.94 4.33
N ARG A 344 31.88 -9.45 3.51
CA ARG A 344 31.25 -8.12 3.70
C ARG A 344 30.42 -8.09 4.97
N ILE A 345 29.64 -9.13 5.24
CA ILE A 345 28.88 -9.30 6.48
C ILE A 345 29.82 -9.26 7.70
N ASP A 346 30.96 -9.99 7.65
CA ASP A 346 31.93 -10.02 8.75
C ASP A 346 32.63 -8.67 8.96
N GLN A 347 32.87 -7.88 7.88
CA GLN A 347 33.36 -6.52 7.99
C GLN A 347 32.37 -5.63 8.75
N ILE A 348 31.07 -5.71 8.40
CA ILE A 348 30.03 -4.92 9.06
C ILE A 348 29.92 -5.32 10.54
N ARG A 349 29.96 -6.62 10.87
CA ARG A 349 29.94 -7.11 12.26
C ARG A 349 31.08 -6.54 13.10
N ARG A 350 32.32 -6.55 12.55
CA ARG A 350 33.47 -5.94 13.22
C ARG A 350 33.30 -4.44 13.40
N SER A 351 32.71 -3.75 12.44
CA SER A 351 32.43 -2.32 12.55
C SER A 351 31.41 -2.03 13.66
N ILE A 352 30.40 -2.89 13.85
CA ILE A 352 29.42 -2.82 14.94
C ILE A 352 30.11 -2.96 16.31
N GLU A 353 31.07 -3.89 16.42
CA GLU A 353 31.81 -4.14 17.68
C GLU A 353 32.75 -2.98 18.02
N THR A 354 33.31 -2.29 17.03
CA THR A 354 34.33 -1.24 17.23
C THR A 354 33.76 0.17 17.30
N THR A 355 32.52 0.41 16.84
CA THR A 355 31.92 1.74 16.87
C THR A 355 31.55 2.17 18.30
N THR A 356 31.86 3.43 18.64
CA THR A 356 31.49 4.05 19.91
C THR A 356 30.20 4.86 19.84
N SER A 357 29.67 5.08 18.64
CA SER A 357 28.43 5.83 18.38
C SER A 357 27.25 4.87 18.35
N ASP A 358 26.25 5.08 19.22
CA ASP A 358 25.03 4.27 19.23
C ASP A 358 24.23 4.43 17.95
N TYR A 359 24.21 5.64 17.37
CA TYR A 359 23.58 5.91 16.09
C TYR A 359 24.25 5.16 14.92
N ASP A 360 25.59 5.15 14.87
CA ASP A 360 26.30 4.40 13.83
C ASP A 360 26.14 2.90 14.01
N ARG A 361 26.09 2.43 15.26
CA ARG A 361 25.82 1.02 15.60
C ARG A 361 24.45 0.60 15.06
N GLU A 362 23.42 1.38 15.30
CA GLU A 362 22.07 1.13 14.78
C GLU A 362 22.07 1.03 13.25
N LYS A 363 22.71 1.99 12.58
CA LYS A 363 22.77 2.01 11.10
C LYS A 363 23.62 0.89 10.49
N LEU A 364 24.65 0.44 11.18
CA LEU A 364 25.40 -0.76 10.81
C LEU A 364 24.57 -2.04 10.99
N GLN A 365 23.77 -2.11 12.05
CA GLN A 365 22.84 -3.22 12.28
C GLN A 365 21.75 -3.29 11.19
N GLU A 366 21.17 -2.16 10.77
CA GLU A 366 20.25 -2.11 9.63
C GLU A 366 20.89 -2.65 8.34
N ARG A 367 22.13 -2.25 8.03
CA ARG A 367 22.85 -2.75 6.87
C ARG A 367 23.13 -4.25 6.96
N LEU A 368 23.52 -4.72 8.14
CA LEU A 368 23.75 -6.15 8.41
C LEU A 368 22.47 -6.94 8.16
N ALA A 369 21.33 -6.49 8.71
CA ALA A 369 20.05 -7.13 8.55
C ALA A 369 19.64 -7.24 7.08
N LYS A 370 19.82 -6.16 6.29
CA LYS A 370 19.54 -6.14 4.84
C LYS A 370 20.37 -7.13 4.03
N LEU A 371 21.64 -7.37 4.40
CA LEU A 371 22.52 -8.31 3.72
C LEU A 371 22.32 -9.77 4.18
N THR A 372 21.97 -9.98 5.46
CA THR A 372 21.83 -11.34 6.03
C THR A 372 20.42 -11.90 5.85
N GLY A 373 19.40 -11.05 5.79
CA GLY A 373 18.00 -11.47 5.71
C GLY A 373 17.63 -12.17 4.41
N GLY A 374 18.31 -11.83 3.31
CA GLY A 374 17.97 -12.36 1.98
C GLY A 374 16.55 -11.97 1.53
N VAL A 375 16.01 -12.72 0.60
CA VAL A 375 14.63 -12.58 0.09
C VAL A 375 13.93 -13.93 0.17
N ALA A 376 12.76 -13.96 0.79
CA ALA A 376 11.85 -15.09 0.71
C ALA A 376 10.92 -14.90 -0.50
N ILE A 377 10.83 -15.92 -1.35
CA ILE A 377 9.96 -15.92 -2.53
C ILE A 377 8.83 -16.92 -2.29
N VAL A 378 7.61 -16.41 -2.23
CA VAL A 378 6.39 -17.21 -2.20
C VAL A 378 5.91 -17.38 -3.65
N SER A 379 6.16 -18.56 -4.24
CA SER A 379 5.68 -18.88 -5.58
C SER A 379 4.30 -19.52 -5.49
N VAL A 380 3.27 -18.76 -5.87
CA VAL A 380 1.87 -19.18 -5.75
C VAL A 380 1.50 -20.16 -6.86
N GLY A 381 1.01 -21.34 -6.47
CA GLY A 381 0.55 -22.37 -7.40
C GLY A 381 -0.97 -22.43 -7.52
N ALA A 382 -1.49 -22.62 -8.74
CA ALA A 382 -2.90 -22.84 -9.01
C ALA A 382 -3.12 -23.62 -10.32
N SER A 383 -4.35 -24.12 -10.53
CA SER A 383 -4.71 -24.92 -11.69
C SER A 383 -5.14 -24.08 -12.91
N SER A 384 -5.51 -22.83 -12.70
CA SER A 384 -5.90 -21.88 -13.74
C SER A 384 -5.30 -20.51 -13.52
N GLU A 385 -5.15 -19.71 -14.57
CA GLU A 385 -4.64 -18.33 -14.49
C GLU A 385 -5.53 -17.43 -13.61
N ALA A 386 -6.84 -17.62 -13.67
CA ALA A 386 -7.78 -16.85 -12.85
C ALA A 386 -7.61 -17.17 -11.36
N ASP A 387 -7.51 -18.46 -10.99
CA ASP A 387 -7.26 -18.90 -9.62
C ASP A 387 -5.88 -18.45 -9.13
N MET A 388 -4.88 -18.47 -10.02
CA MET A 388 -3.53 -17.99 -9.73
C MET A 388 -3.53 -16.53 -9.28
N LYS A 389 -4.15 -15.66 -10.09
CA LYS A 389 -4.25 -14.23 -9.77
C LYS A 389 -5.00 -13.98 -8.48
N GLN A 390 -6.11 -14.69 -8.26
CA GLN A 390 -6.90 -14.57 -7.03
C GLN A 390 -6.11 -15.05 -5.80
N LYS A 391 -5.42 -16.18 -5.91
CA LYS A 391 -4.63 -16.74 -4.81
C LYS A 391 -3.40 -15.87 -4.52
N LYS A 392 -2.75 -15.31 -5.56
CA LYS A 392 -1.64 -14.37 -5.40
C LYS A 392 -2.06 -13.13 -4.63
N ALA A 393 -3.16 -12.46 -5.05
CA ALA A 393 -3.68 -11.30 -4.33
C ALA A 393 -3.97 -11.61 -2.86
N ARG A 394 -4.58 -12.79 -2.57
CA ARG A 394 -4.84 -13.24 -1.20
C ARG A 394 -3.57 -13.41 -0.37
N VAL A 395 -2.50 -13.95 -0.97
CA VAL A 395 -1.18 -14.10 -0.30
C VAL A 395 -0.53 -12.74 -0.05
N GLU A 396 -0.64 -11.81 -1.01
CA GLU A 396 -0.16 -10.44 -0.87
C GLU A 396 -0.87 -9.68 0.26
N ASP A 397 -2.20 -9.75 0.33
CA ASP A 397 -3.01 -9.17 1.40
C ASP A 397 -2.62 -9.75 2.77
N ALA A 398 -2.48 -11.08 2.85
CA ALA A 398 -2.06 -11.77 4.07
C ALA A 398 -0.64 -11.38 4.50
N LEU A 399 0.29 -11.20 3.56
CA LEU A 399 1.64 -10.72 3.84
C LEU A 399 1.64 -9.30 4.43
N HIS A 400 0.86 -8.40 3.83
CA HIS A 400 0.74 -7.01 4.30
C HIS A 400 0.13 -6.95 5.71
N ALA A 401 -0.96 -7.67 5.96
CA ALA A 401 -1.59 -7.74 7.26
C ALA A 401 -0.67 -8.35 8.33
N THR A 402 0.09 -9.39 7.96
CA THR A 402 1.05 -10.02 8.87
C THR A 402 2.19 -9.07 9.25
N ARG A 403 2.73 -8.33 8.28
CA ARG A 403 3.73 -7.27 8.56
C ARG A 403 3.17 -6.19 9.47
N ALA A 404 1.98 -5.67 9.16
CA ALA A 404 1.33 -4.65 9.97
C ALA A 404 1.11 -5.12 11.43
N ALA A 405 0.75 -6.41 11.62
CA ALA A 405 0.57 -7.00 12.95
C ALA A 405 1.89 -7.16 13.72
N VAL A 406 2.98 -7.51 13.04
CA VAL A 406 4.31 -7.62 13.66
C VAL A 406 4.86 -6.24 14.04
N GLU A 407 4.55 -5.20 13.26
CA GLU A 407 4.98 -3.82 13.53
C GLU A 407 4.26 -3.20 14.72
N GLU A 408 2.93 -3.26 14.78
CA GLU A 408 2.12 -2.51 15.73
C GLU A 408 1.19 -3.37 16.60
N GLY A 409 1.23 -4.68 16.47
CA GLY A 409 0.40 -5.60 17.24
C GLY A 409 -0.98 -5.84 16.64
N ILE A 410 -1.81 -6.56 17.40
CA ILE A 410 -3.14 -7.01 17.01
C ILE A 410 -4.21 -6.52 17.98
N LEU A 411 -5.41 -6.36 17.46
CA LEU A 411 -6.63 -5.98 18.14
C LEU A 411 -7.75 -6.99 17.86
N PRO A 412 -8.84 -7.03 18.65
CA PRO A 412 -10.00 -7.83 18.31
C PRO A 412 -10.61 -7.33 16.99
N GLY A 413 -10.79 -8.25 16.04
CA GLY A 413 -11.28 -7.97 14.70
C GLY A 413 -12.80 -7.80 14.60
N GLY A 414 -13.31 -7.79 13.35
CA GLY A 414 -14.74 -7.69 13.09
C GLY A 414 -15.36 -6.33 13.42
N GLY A 415 -14.57 -5.25 13.44
CA GLY A 415 -15.00 -3.90 13.78
C GLY A 415 -15.14 -3.64 15.30
N VAL A 416 -14.81 -4.62 16.14
CA VAL A 416 -14.93 -4.51 17.61
C VAL A 416 -13.98 -3.47 18.17
N ALA A 417 -12.72 -3.44 17.74
CA ALA A 417 -11.71 -2.52 18.25
C ALA A 417 -12.15 -1.05 18.13
N LEU A 418 -12.74 -0.66 17.00
CA LEU A 418 -13.25 0.71 16.80
C LEU A 418 -14.41 1.02 17.75
N LEU A 419 -15.34 0.09 17.95
CA LEU A 419 -16.46 0.28 18.88
C LEU A 419 -15.97 0.53 20.32
N ARG A 420 -14.85 -0.08 20.72
CA ARG A 420 -14.24 0.10 22.06
C ARG A 420 -13.54 1.45 22.26
N CYS A 421 -13.28 2.23 21.20
CA CYS A 421 -12.74 3.57 21.33
C CYS A 421 -13.69 4.59 21.96
N ARG A 422 -14.98 4.23 22.13
CA ARG A 422 -16.05 5.14 22.59
C ARG A 422 -15.67 5.92 23.84
N GLU A 423 -15.23 5.26 24.91
CA GLU A 423 -14.90 5.92 26.18
C GLU A 423 -13.73 6.91 26.04
N ALA A 424 -12.70 6.56 25.30
CA ALA A 424 -11.54 7.42 25.05
C ALA A 424 -11.92 8.67 24.26
N ILE A 425 -12.80 8.51 23.26
CA ILE A 425 -13.30 9.62 22.45
C ILE A 425 -14.25 10.51 23.27
N GLU A 426 -15.14 9.94 24.08
CA GLU A 426 -16.01 10.69 25.00
C GLU A 426 -15.19 11.54 25.98
N ALA A 427 -14.11 11.01 26.53
CA ALA A 427 -13.19 11.77 27.39
C ALA A 427 -12.60 12.99 26.65
N SER A 428 -12.23 12.83 25.37
CA SER A 428 -11.67 13.92 24.55
C SER A 428 -12.67 15.06 24.29
N ARG A 429 -13.99 14.76 24.34
CA ARG A 429 -15.07 15.73 24.15
C ARG A 429 -15.04 16.86 25.16
N SER A 430 -14.54 16.62 26.37
CA SER A 430 -14.41 17.63 27.43
C SER A 430 -13.46 18.78 27.02
N SER A 431 -12.45 18.49 26.20
CA SER A 431 -11.48 19.45 25.70
C SER A 431 -11.96 20.22 24.43
N ALA A 432 -13.02 19.75 23.80
CA ALA A 432 -13.60 20.34 22.59
C ALA A 432 -14.48 21.57 22.91
N LYS A 433 -14.47 22.59 22.03
CA LYS A 433 -15.20 23.83 22.20
C LYS A 433 -16.17 24.09 21.06
N GLY A 434 -17.39 24.58 21.38
CA GLY A 434 -18.40 24.89 20.38
C GLY A 434 -18.66 23.71 19.44
N ASP A 435 -18.62 23.97 18.14
CA ASP A 435 -18.90 22.97 17.10
C ASP A 435 -17.82 21.88 16.96
N GLU A 436 -16.67 22.01 17.62
CA GLU A 436 -15.72 20.90 17.75
C GLU A 436 -16.34 19.69 18.45
N LYS A 437 -17.27 19.93 19.41
CA LYS A 437 -18.00 18.83 20.07
C LYS A 437 -18.83 18.01 19.09
N ILE A 438 -19.41 18.68 18.09
CA ILE A 438 -20.17 17.99 17.03
C ILE A 438 -19.25 17.08 16.23
N GLY A 439 -18.03 17.52 15.93
CA GLY A 439 -17.03 16.69 15.27
C GLY A 439 -16.66 15.43 16.05
N VAL A 440 -16.55 15.55 17.39
CA VAL A 440 -16.36 14.39 18.28
C VAL A 440 -17.58 13.47 18.26
N ASP A 441 -18.79 14.04 18.35
CA ASP A 441 -20.04 13.28 18.36
C ASP A 441 -20.26 12.53 17.02
N ILE A 442 -19.82 13.10 15.88
CA ILE A 442 -19.83 12.43 14.57
C ILE A 442 -18.99 11.15 14.62
N ILE A 443 -17.75 11.22 15.11
CA ILE A 443 -16.89 10.02 15.21
C ILE A 443 -17.52 8.98 16.15
N LEU A 444 -18.03 9.39 17.31
CA LEU A 444 -18.75 8.50 18.24
C LEU A 444 -19.92 7.76 17.57
N GLY A 445 -20.64 8.46 16.68
CA GLY A 445 -21.79 7.91 15.98
C GLY A 445 -21.48 6.92 14.87
N VAL A 446 -20.22 6.86 14.39
CA VAL A 446 -19.83 6.03 13.24
C VAL A 446 -18.88 4.88 13.60
N LEU A 447 -18.45 4.74 14.84
CA LEU A 447 -17.53 3.69 15.28
C LEU A 447 -18.01 2.29 15.01
N ASP A 448 -19.31 2.09 14.99
CA ASP A 448 -19.97 0.80 14.78
C ASP A 448 -20.24 0.49 13.29
N ALA A 449 -19.96 1.44 12.38
CA ALA A 449 -20.28 1.28 10.97
C ALA A 449 -19.63 0.04 10.32
N PRO A 450 -18.34 -0.30 10.57
CA PRO A 450 -17.75 -1.52 10.03
C PRO A 450 -18.42 -2.80 10.59
N LEU A 451 -18.66 -2.87 11.89
CA LEU A 451 -19.34 -4.01 12.52
C LEU A 451 -20.76 -4.19 11.98
N LYS A 452 -21.52 -3.10 11.85
CA LYS A 452 -22.87 -3.10 11.24
C LYS A 452 -22.83 -3.65 9.83
N GLN A 453 -21.88 -3.18 9.00
CA GLN A 453 -21.76 -3.62 7.61
C GLN A 453 -21.44 -5.10 7.50
N ILE A 454 -20.55 -5.63 8.36
CA ILE A 454 -20.24 -7.08 8.41
C ILE A 454 -21.51 -7.89 8.76
N ALA A 455 -22.25 -7.46 9.76
CA ALA A 455 -23.47 -8.14 10.18
C ALA A 455 -24.60 -8.06 9.13
N ASP A 456 -24.77 -6.90 8.50
CA ASP A 456 -25.75 -6.69 7.42
C ASP A 456 -25.42 -7.58 6.20
N ASN A 457 -24.16 -7.71 5.83
CA ASN A 457 -23.72 -8.63 4.77
C ASN A 457 -23.98 -10.10 5.13
N GLY A 458 -24.01 -10.44 6.43
CA GLY A 458 -24.41 -11.74 6.97
C GLY A 458 -25.93 -11.96 7.05
N GLY A 459 -26.72 -10.95 6.70
CA GLY A 459 -28.18 -11.01 6.74
C GLY A 459 -28.79 -10.76 8.14
N LEU A 460 -28.01 -10.21 9.07
CA LEU A 460 -28.47 -9.80 10.40
C LEU A 460 -28.73 -8.28 10.43
N ALA A 461 -29.50 -7.84 11.40
CA ALA A 461 -29.69 -6.41 11.67
C ALA A 461 -28.41 -5.86 12.35
N GLY A 462 -27.53 -5.19 11.61
CA GLY A 462 -26.23 -4.72 12.11
C GLY A 462 -26.32 -3.80 13.33
N SER A 463 -27.38 -3.00 13.43
CA SER A 463 -27.63 -2.15 14.62
C SER A 463 -27.89 -2.96 15.89
N VAL A 464 -28.59 -4.10 15.80
CA VAL A 464 -28.83 -4.99 16.94
C VAL A 464 -27.54 -5.68 17.38
N VAL A 465 -26.77 -6.18 16.41
CA VAL A 465 -25.46 -6.80 16.68
C VAL A 465 -24.49 -5.80 17.33
N ALA A 466 -24.44 -4.56 16.84
CA ALA A 466 -23.57 -3.53 17.41
C ALA A 466 -23.98 -3.14 18.85
N ASP A 467 -25.28 -3.04 19.13
CA ASP A 467 -25.77 -2.78 20.48
C ASP A 467 -25.39 -3.92 21.44
N GLU A 468 -25.62 -5.17 21.04
CA GLU A 468 -25.27 -6.33 21.85
C GLU A 468 -23.75 -6.41 22.11
N VAL A 469 -22.91 -6.19 21.09
CA VAL A 469 -21.45 -6.18 21.24
C VAL A 469 -21.00 -5.05 22.13
N SER A 470 -21.65 -3.88 22.10
CA SER A 470 -21.30 -2.73 22.93
C SER A 470 -21.33 -3.02 24.44
N GLN A 471 -22.21 -3.92 24.86
CA GLN A 471 -22.43 -4.31 26.26
C GLN A 471 -21.48 -5.42 26.74
N LYS A 472 -20.64 -5.98 25.85
CA LYS A 472 -19.76 -7.09 26.15
C LYS A 472 -18.33 -6.62 26.51
N PRO A 473 -17.48 -7.47 27.12
CA PRO A 473 -16.08 -7.15 27.41
C PRO A 473 -15.29 -6.78 26.16
N PHE A 474 -14.12 -6.15 26.36
CA PHE A 474 -13.27 -5.58 25.30
C PHE A 474 -13.04 -6.50 24.10
N ASN A 475 -12.66 -7.75 24.35
CA ASN A 475 -12.33 -8.72 23.29
C ASN A 475 -13.56 -9.43 22.70
N HIS A 476 -14.75 -9.25 23.26
CA HIS A 476 -15.96 -9.96 22.79
C HIS A 476 -16.61 -9.22 21.63
N GLY A 477 -16.94 -9.97 20.61
CA GLY A 477 -17.58 -9.49 19.39
C GLY A 477 -18.51 -10.53 18.78
N TYR A 478 -18.93 -10.29 17.55
CA TYR A 478 -19.71 -11.20 16.74
C TYR A 478 -18.82 -11.80 15.64
N ASP A 479 -18.62 -13.11 15.67
CA ASP A 479 -17.95 -13.84 14.58
C ASP A 479 -18.98 -14.14 13.48
N ALA A 480 -18.94 -13.38 12.41
CA ALA A 480 -19.87 -13.54 11.29
C ALA A 480 -19.65 -14.83 10.48
N ASN A 481 -18.50 -15.50 10.63
CA ASN A 481 -18.25 -16.77 9.98
C ASN A 481 -18.89 -17.94 10.77
N ALA A 482 -18.77 -17.91 12.10
CA ALA A 482 -19.37 -18.91 12.98
C ALA A 482 -20.85 -18.62 13.29
N GLY A 483 -21.29 -17.37 13.16
CA GLY A 483 -22.63 -16.93 13.52
C GLY A 483 -22.85 -16.78 15.03
N GLU A 484 -21.76 -16.61 15.80
CA GLU A 484 -21.80 -16.65 17.26
C GLU A 484 -21.09 -15.43 17.90
N TYR A 485 -21.49 -15.10 19.13
CA TYR A 485 -20.80 -14.11 19.95
C TYR A 485 -19.73 -14.77 20.80
N GLY A 486 -18.51 -14.21 20.80
CA GLY A 486 -17.40 -14.80 21.54
C GLY A 486 -16.21 -13.88 21.71
N ASP A 487 -15.15 -14.41 22.34
CA ASP A 487 -13.85 -13.75 22.45
C ASP A 487 -13.15 -13.81 21.09
N MET A 488 -13.09 -12.68 20.40
CA MET A 488 -12.54 -12.56 19.05
C MET A 488 -11.06 -12.97 18.96
N LEU A 489 -10.26 -12.64 19.99
CA LEU A 489 -8.85 -13.03 20.01
C LEU A 489 -8.67 -14.54 20.13
N LYS A 490 -9.53 -15.22 20.92
CA LYS A 490 -9.52 -16.68 21.05
C LYS A 490 -10.08 -17.39 19.82
N ALA A 491 -11.09 -16.81 19.19
CA ALA A 491 -11.67 -17.29 17.94
C ALA A 491 -10.72 -17.08 16.75
N GLY A 492 -9.66 -16.28 16.94
CA GLY A 492 -8.73 -15.93 15.90
C GLY A 492 -9.20 -14.81 14.98
N VAL A 493 -10.33 -14.16 15.25
CA VAL A 493 -10.81 -13.00 14.50
C VAL A 493 -10.09 -11.76 15.01
N ILE A 494 -9.00 -11.40 14.32
CA ILE A 494 -8.05 -10.36 14.73
C ILE A 494 -7.76 -9.41 13.58
N ASP A 495 -7.55 -8.14 13.93
CA ASP A 495 -7.14 -7.09 13.00
C ASP A 495 -5.77 -6.54 13.42
N PRO A 496 -4.83 -6.28 12.47
CA PRO A 496 -3.61 -5.55 12.78
C PRO A 496 -3.94 -4.12 13.23
N ALA A 497 -3.33 -3.66 14.33
CA ALA A 497 -3.58 -2.33 14.88
C ALA A 497 -3.30 -1.22 13.85
N LYS A 498 -2.22 -1.35 13.08
CA LYS A 498 -1.86 -0.44 12.00
C LYS A 498 -2.98 -0.28 10.97
N VAL A 499 -3.62 -1.37 10.57
CA VAL A 499 -4.73 -1.38 9.60
C VAL A 499 -5.93 -0.59 10.13
N VAL A 500 -6.35 -0.87 11.36
CA VAL A 500 -7.51 -0.21 12.00
C VAL A 500 -7.28 1.29 12.16
N LYS A 501 -6.11 1.69 12.66
CA LYS A 501 -5.72 3.10 12.84
C LYS A 501 -5.63 3.86 11.53
N THR A 502 -4.99 3.25 10.53
CA THR A 502 -4.82 3.86 9.20
C THR A 502 -6.16 4.04 8.50
N ALA A 503 -7.05 3.03 8.58
CA ALA A 503 -8.38 3.11 8.00
C ALA A 503 -9.20 4.26 8.60
N LEU A 504 -9.21 4.40 9.93
CA LEU A 504 -9.91 5.49 10.61
C LEU A 504 -9.31 6.86 10.27
N SER A 505 -7.98 6.98 10.31
CA SER A 505 -7.27 8.24 10.06
C SER A 505 -7.46 8.74 8.63
N ASN A 506 -7.33 7.86 7.64
CA ASN A 506 -7.52 8.22 6.22
C ASN A 506 -8.98 8.55 5.91
N ALA A 507 -9.93 7.79 6.45
CA ALA A 507 -11.36 8.06 6.33
C ALA A 507 -11.72 9.44 6.88
N ALA A 508 -11.26 9.76 8.08
CA ALA A 508 -11.52 11.03 8.73
C ALA A 508 -10.84 12.21 8.01
N SER A 509 -9.62 12.02 7.50
CA SER A 509 -8.88 13.04 6.76
C SER A 509 -9.63 13.47 5.50
N ILE A 510 -10.05 12.52 4.67
CA ILE A 510 -10.75 12.81 3.42
C ILE A 510 -12.19 13.28 3.69
N ALA A 511 -12.92 12.65 4.61
CA ALA A 511 -14.25 13.13 5.00
C ALA A 511 -14.19 14.57 5.54
N GLY A 512 -13.20 14.88 6.40
CA GLY A 512 -12.98 16.23 6.90
C GLY A 512 -12.69 17.27 5.80
N LEU A 513 -11.95 16.88 4.75
CA LEU A 513 -11.73 17.70 3.57
C LEU A 513 -13.05 17.95 2.82
N LEU A 514 -13.82 16.90 2.58
CA LEU A 514 -15.11 16.98 1.88
C LEU A 514 -16.13 17.84 2.65
N LEU A 515 -16.16 17.74 3.98
CA LEU A 515 -17.02 18.57 4.83
C LEU A 515 -16.71 20.07 4.76
N THR A 516 -15.47 20.44 4.44
CA THR A 516 -15.06 21.85 4.28
C THR A 516 -15.17 22.34 2.83
N THR A 517 -15.63 21.49 1.89
CA THR A 517 -15.77 21.84 0.47
C THR A 517 -17.07 22.59 0.24
N GLU A 518 -16.99 23.73 -0.48
CA GLU A 518 -18.11 24.61 -0.81
C GLU A 518 -18.40 24.66 -2.31
N ALA A 519 -17.38 24.41 -3.14
CA ALA A 519 -17.50 24.49 -4.59
C ALA A 519 -16.83 23.29 -5.29
N LEU A 520 -17.47 22.79 -6.33
CA LEU A 520 -16.94 21.79 -7.24
C LEU A 520 -16.67 22.43 -8.61
N VAL A 521 -15.51 22.14 -9.19
CA VAL A 521 -15.07 22.69 -10.48
C VAL A 521 -14.66 21.54 -11.40
N THR A 522 -15.37 21.39 -12.51
CA THR A 522 -15.07 20.34 -13.50
C THR A 522 -14.90 20.91 -14.91
N ASN A 523 -14.45 20.09 -15.85
CA ASN A 523 -14.40 20.47 -17.24
C ASN A 523 -15.81 20.50 -17.83
N PHE A 524 -16.05 21.39 -18.79
CA PHE A 524 -17.27 21.39 -19.57
C PHE A 524 -17.22 20.20 -20.55
N ASP A 525 -18.16 19.27 -20.43
CA ASP A 525 -18.27 18.16 -21.37
C ASP A 525 -19.12 18.61 -22.55
N SER A 526 -18.50 18.77 -23.73
CA SER A 526 -19.17 19.21 -24.96
C SER A 526 -20.10 18.14 -25.57
N LYS A 527 -20.22 16.97 -24.95
CA LYS A 527 -21.10 15.88 -25.45
C LYS A 527 -22.59 16.17 -25.31
N ASP A 528 -22.99 17.13 -24.47
CA ASP A 528 -24.42 17.53 -24.35
C ASP A 528 -24.86 18.54 -25.41
N ASP A 529 -23.96 19.27 -26.04
CA ASP A 529 -24.32 20.20 -27.12
C ASP A 529 -24.63 19.51 -28.45
N ASP A 530 -24.01 18.37 -28.74
CA ASP A 530 -24.30 17.57 -29.94
C ASP A 530 -25.70 16.92 -29.91
N LYS A 531 -26.26 16.65 -28.75
CA LYS A 531 -27.65 16.14 -28.61
C LYS A 531 -28.72 17.23 -28.75
N LYS A 532 -28.38 18.50 -28.52
CA LYS A 532 -29.31 19.63 -28.71
C LYS A 532 -29.29 20.22 -30.12
N ALA A 533 -28.24 19.97 -30.90
CA ALA A 533 -28.10 20.47 -32.27
C ALA A 533 -28.89 19.70 -33.34
N VAL A 534 -29.56 18.58 -33.00
CA VAL A 534 -30.29 17.75 -33.98
C VAL A 534 -31.81 17.97 -33.96
N VAL A 535 -32.33 18.90 -33.12
CA VAL A 535 -33.77 19.23 -33.15
C VAL A 535 -33.97 20.59 -33.79
N GLY A 536 -33.81 20.68 -35.10
CA GLY A 536 -34.19 21.92 -35.83
C GLY A 536 -33.64 22.11 -37.22
N SER A 537 -33.81 21.16 -38.12
CA SER A 537 -33.82 21.51 -39.57
C SER A 537 -34.59 20.48 -40.36
N VAL A 538 -35.90 20.57 -40.27
CA VAL A 538 -36.78 20.14 -41.37
C VAL A 538 -37.59 21.34 -41.77
N ARG A 539 -37.14 22.03 -42.80
CA ARG A 539 -37.94 22.71 -43.82
C ARG A 539 -37.13 22.83 -45.09
#